data_3a169212055cc916851936324839429b
#
_entry.id   3a169212055cc916851936324839429b
#
_cell.length_a   1.000
_cell.length_b   1.000
_cell.length_c   1.000
_cell.angle_alpha   90.00
_cell.angle_beta   90.00
_cell.angle_gamma   90.00
#
_symmetry.space_group_name_H-M   'P 1'
#
loop_
_entity.id
_entity.type
_entity.pdbx_description
1 polymer ?
#
loop_
_entity_poly.entity_id
_entity_poly.type
_entity_poly.pdbx_seq_one_letter_code
_entity_poly.pdbx_strand_id
1 'polypeptide(L)'
;GHQPGDVERCRKARKAAGLPKPPALGYDDFIRQWWQPVELKQPQGDGVWWLGHASLLVQMDGNTILTDPVFSRRASPLPFAGPVRKTPPALSVEQLTQLDAVVISHNHYDHLDDATIRRILKRFPDVMLFVPLGLADWFRRRGARHIVQLDWWQSITWQGITLTAVPAQHWSMRTPWNRNRSLWCGWVFEGRKHRFWFSGDTGYLPELLTIPERLGKIDAAALPIGAYAPEWFMAVHHMDPQSAVALWQQLGQPLAFPIHWGVFELADESLDEPVHALTQALNNVAPVNNSFRILKIGEYLSF
;
A
#
# COMPACT_ATOMS: atom_id res chain seq x y z
N GLY A 1 -22.40 2.88 -4.73
CA GLY A 1 -21.90 3.64 -3.58
C GLY A 1 -22.77 3.38 -2.36
N HIS A 2 -22.27 3.68 -1.15
CA HIS A 2 -23.02 3.49 0.09
C HIS A 2 -24.29 4.33 0.16
N GLN A 3 -25.32 3.80 0.78
CA GLN A 3 -26.55 4.52 1.05
C GLN A 3 -26.40 5.37 2.33
N PRO A 4 -27.20 6.45 2.47
CA PRO A 4 -27.25 7.20 3.74
C PRO A 4 -27.54 6.26 4.93
N GLY A 5 -26.72 6.36 5.98
CA GLY A 5 -26.82 5.50 7.18
C GLY A 5 -26.01 4.21 7.17
N ASP A 6 -25.44 3.78 6.04
CA ASP A 6 -24.63 2.56 5.96
C ASP A 6 -23.39 2.62 6.87
N VAL A 7 -22.73 3.76 6.95
CA VAL A 7 -21.57 3.97 7.84
C VAL A 7 -21.95 3.76 9.30
N GLU A 8 -23.09 4.31 9.71
CA GLU A 8 -23.56 4.17 11.09
C GLU A 8 -24.00 2.73 11.38
N ARG A 9 -24.70 2.08 10.43
CA ARG A 9 -25.08 0.67 10.53
C ARG A 9 -23.85 -0.23 10.69
N CYS A 10 -22.83 -0.02 9.86
CA CYS A 10 -21.58 -0.77 9.92
C CYS A 10 -20.88 -0.56 11.28
N ARG A 11 -20.75 0.67 11.76
CA ARG A 11 -20.14 0.98 13.06
C ARG A 11 -20.88 0.34 14.23
N LYS A 12 -22.21 0.37 14.22
CA LYS A 12 -23.04 -0.23 15.28
C LYS A 12 -22.87 -1.75 15.30
N ALA A 13 -22.92 -2.41 14.12
CA ALA A 13 -22.73 -3.84 13.98
C ALA A 13 -21.34 -4.26 14.47
N ARG A 14 -20.28 -3.56 14.04
CA ARG A 14 -18.90 -3.78 14.45
C ARG A 14 -18.73 -3.68 15.97
N LYS A 15 -19.28 -2.65 16.58
CA LYS A 15 -19.23 -2.45 18.03
C LYS A 15 -19.99 -3.54 18.77
N ALA A 16 -21.19 -3.90 18.34
CA ALA A 16 -22.02 -4.95 18.95
C ALA A 16 -21.34 -6.33 18.89
N ALA A 17 -20.65 -6.64 17.79
CA ALA A 17 -19.91 -7.89 17.62
C ALA A 17 -18.52 -7.88 18.27
N GLY A 18 -18.08 -6.73 18.82
CA GLY A 18 -16.74 -6.57 19.41
C GLY A 18 -15.62 -6.87 18.41
N LEU A 19 -15.74 -6.31 17.19
CA LEU A 19 -14.79 -6.51 16.09
C LEU A 19 -13.83 -5.31 15.92
N PRO A 20 -12.62 -5.52 15.38
CA PRO A 20 -12.04 -6.84 15.06
C PRO A 20 -11.66 -7.62 16.31
N LYS A 21 -11.57 -8.94 16.19
CA LYS A 21 -10.99 -9.78 17.25
C LYS A 21 -9.45 -9.70 17.19
N PRO A 22 -8.75 -9.90 18.31
CA PRO A 22 -7.31 -10.11 18.27
C PRO A 22 -6.93 -11.31 17.39
N PRO A 23 -5.68 -11.38 16.88
CA PRO A 23 -5.17 -12.58 16.23
C PRO A 23 -5.36 -13.81 17.12
N ALA A 24 -5.56 -14.98 16.50
CA ALA A 24 -5.90 -16.22 17.21
C ALA A 24 -4.92 -16.58 18.33
N LEU A 25 -3.61 -16.34 18.13
CA LEU A 25 -2.55 -16.58 19.11
C LEU A 25 -2.06 -15.29 19.81
N GLY A 26 -2.79 -14.16 19.62
CA GLY A 26 -2.44 -12.86 20.18
C GLY A 26 -1.43 -12.07 19.36
N TYR A 27 -1.25 -10.79 19.70
CA TYR A 27 -0.40 -9.86 18.94
C TYR A 27 1.09 -10.19 19.01
N ASP A 28 1.58 -10.68 20.14
CA ASP A 28 2.99 -11.03 20.31
C ASP A 28 3.41 -12.21 19.43
N ASP A 29 2.55 -13.22 19.31
CA ASP A 29 2.77 -14.35 18.40
C ASP A 29 2.67 -13.91 16.94
N PHE A 30 1.72 -13.04 16.62
CA PHE A 30 1.61 -12.46 15.30
C PHE A 30 2.91 -11.73 14.91
N ILE A 31 3.45 -10.88 15.77
CA ILE A 31 4.70 -10.15 15.54
C ILE A 31 5.87 -11.13 15.35
N ARG A 32 6.00 -12.15 16.21
CA ARG A 32 7.05 -13.17 16.07
C ARG A 32 7.00 -13.91 14.72
N GLN A 33 5.80 -14.15 14.23
CA GLN A 33 5.60 -14.87 12.96
C GLN A 33 5.80 -13.98 11.73
N TRP A 34 5.30 -12.73 11.75
CA TRP A 34 5.11 -11.90 10.56
C TRP A 34 5.95 -10.64 10.53
N TRP A 35 6.84 -10.43 11.47
CA TRP A 35 7.67 -9.23 11.53
C TRP A 35 9.14 -9.55 11.74
N GLN A 36 10.01 -8.78 11.08
CA GLN A 36 11.45 -8.72 11.31
C GLN A 36 11.97 -7.31 11.02
N PRO A 37 13.09 -6.89 11.61
CA PRO A 37 13.73 -5.64 11.21
C PRO A 37 14.25 -5.74 9.78
N VAL A 38 14.23 -4.60 9.06
CA VAL A 38 14.84 -4.53 7.73
C VAL A 38 16.36 -4.66 7.85
N GLU A 39 16.94 -5.57 7.10
CA GLU A 39 18.38 -5.60 6.86
C GLU A 39 18.69 -4.86 5.57
N LEU A 40 19.22 -3.63 5.69
CA LEU A 40 19.66 -2.82 4.56
C LEU A 40 21.01 -3.33 4.04
N LYS A 41 21.05 -4.53 3.51
CA LYS A 41 22.15 -4.98 2.64
C LYS A 41 21.88 -4.43 1.25
N GLN A 42 22.93 -3.94 0.58
CA GLN A 42 22.75 -3.50 -0.80
C GLN A 42 22.31 -4.68 -1.66
N PRO A 43 21.06 -4.69 -2.18
CA PRO A 43 20.61 -5.78 -3.04
C PRO A 43 21.38 -5.70 -4.36
N GLN A 44 21.70 -6.86 -4.91
CA GLN A 44 22.18 -6.95 -6.28
C GLN A 44 20.96 -7.00 -7.20
N GLY A 45 20.55 -5.84 -7.74
CA GLY A 45 19.46 -5.73 -8.68
C GLY A 45 18.19 -5.10 -8.11
N ASP A 46 17.11 -5.22 -8.87
CA ASP A 46 15.82 -4.67 -8.52
C ASP A 46 15.09 -5.52 -7.50
N GLY A 47 14.31 -4.89 -6.64
CA GLY A 47 13.52 -5.59 -5.62
C GLY A 47 12.83 -4.64 -4.64
N VAL A 48 12.26 -5.20 -3.60
CA VAL A 48 11.45 -4.46 -2.65
C VAL A 48 11.56 -5.03 -1.24
N TRP A 49 11.61 -4.16 -0.23
CA TRP A 49 11.28 -4.51 1.16
C TRP A 49 9.84 -4.11 1.44
N TRP A 50 9.05 -5.02 1.98
CA TRP A 50 7.76 -4.67 2.54
C TRP A 50 7.92 -4.16 3.97
N LEU A 51 7.66 -2.88 4.19
CA LEU A 51 7.84 -2.22 5.50
C LEU A 51 6.60 -2.33 6.39
N GLY A 52 5.55 -2.96 5.91
CA GLY A 52 4.24 -3.07 6.53
C GLY A 52 3.19 -2.16 5.91
N HIS A 53 1.93 -2.57 5.97
CA HIS A 53 0.79 -1.91 5.34
C HIS A 53 1.01 -1.69 3.84
N ALA A 54 1.00 -0.45 3.37
CA ALA A 54 1.32 -0.11 1.98
C ALA A 54 2.69 0.60 1.84
N SER A 55 3.50 0.58 2.88
CA SER A 55 4.85 1.15 2.85
C SER A 55 5.84 0.14 2.26
N LEU A 56 6.44 0.50 1.13
CA LEU A 56 7.42 -0.30 0.42
C LEU A 56 8.70 0.50 0.23
N LEU A 57 9.84 -0.13 0.40
CA LEU A 57 11.13 0.41 -0.01
C LEU A 57 11.56 -0.31 -1.29
N VAL A 58 11.39 0.36 -2.43
CA VAL A 58 11.69 -0.18 -3.76
C VAL A 58 13.09 0.20 -4.17
N GLN A 59 13.87 -0.78 -4.59
CA GLN A 59 15.14 -0.59 -5.30
C GLN A 59 14.91 -0.89 -6.77
N MET A 60 15.15 0.08 -7.64
CA MET A 60 15.00 -0.11 -9.09
C MET A 60 16.00 0.77 -9.84
N ASP A 61 16.78 0.15 -10.73
CA ASP A 61 17.81 0.84 -11.53
C ASP A 61 18.73 1.75 -10.69
N GLY A 62 19.10 1.31 -9.47
CA GLY A 62 19.95 2.05 -8.55
C GLY A 62 19.26 3.15 -7.76
N ASN A 63 17.96 3.38 -7.95
CA ASN A 63 17.19 4.34 -7.20
C ASN A 63 16.48 3.69 -6.00
N THR A 64 16.37 4.43 -4.90
CA THR A 64 15.65 4.03 -3.68
C THR A 64 14.36 4.84 -3.58
N ILE A 65 13.22 4.16 -3.65
CA ILE A 65 11.90 4.77 -3.71
C ILE A 65 11.03 4.23 -2.58
N LEU A 66 10.38 5.11 -1.83
CA LEU A 66 9.51 4.76 -0.71
C LEU A 66 8.05 5.03 -1.09
N THR A 67 7.18 4.02 -0.97
CA THR A 67 5.74 4.19 -1.22
C THR A 67 4.98 4.37 0.08
N ASP A 68 3.96 5.23 0.09
CA ASP A 68 3.00 5.45 1.18
C ASP A 68 3.63 5.31 2.59
N PRO A 69 4.66 6.10 2.95
CA PRO A 69 5.38 5.90 4.20
C PRO A 69 4.55 6.32 5.41
N VAL A 70 4.20 5.35 6.25
CA VAL A 70 3.46 5.54 7.49
C VAL A 70 4.19 4.84 8.63
N PHE A 71 4.90 5.59 9.45
CA PHE A 71 5.70 5.08 10.57
C PHE A 71 5.22 5.56 11.94
N SER A 72 4.19 6.41 11.96
CA SER A 72 3.55 6.86 13.19
C SER A 72 2.80 5.74 13.92
N ARG A 73 2.60 5.94 15.22
CA ARG A 73 1.85 5.01 16.07
C ARG A 73 0.39 4.87 15.66
N ARG A 74 -0.20 5.90 15.02
CA ARG A 74 -1.62 5.92 14.63
C ARG A 74 -1.78 6.38 13.19
N ALA A 75 -2.71 5.76 12.50
CA ALA A 75 -3.24 6.25 11.23
C ALA A 75 -4.37 7.25 11.51
N SER A 76 -4.02 8.46 11.95
CA SER A 76 -5.01 9.44 12.44
C SER A 76 -4.42 10.85 12.44
N PRO A 77 -5.27 11.89 12.31
CA PRO A 77 -4.87 13.28 12.58
C PRO A 77 -4.64 13.56 14.07
N LEU A 78 -5.14 12.68 14.96
CA LEU A 78 -5.13 12.86 16.39
C LEU A 78 -4.17 11.88 17.06
N PRO A 79 -3.28 12.33 17.96
CA PRO A 79 -2.29 11.44 18.60
C PRO A 79 -2.92 10.46 19.60
N PHE A 80 -4.14 10.75 20.08
CA PHE A 80 -4.82 9.99 21.11
C PHE A 80 -6.02 9.16 20.61
N ALA A 81 -6.44 9.33 19.36
CA ALA A 81 -7.60 8.64 18.79
C ALA A 81 -7.30 8.09 17.39
N GLY A 82 -8.08 7.11 16.93
CA GLY A 82 -7.93 6.46 15.62
C GLY A 82 -7.12 5.16 15.67
N PRO A 83 -7.00 4.46 14.54
CA PRO A 83 -6.35 3.16 14.46
C PRO A 83 -4.92 3.16 14.98
N VAL A 84 -4.61 2.24 15.91
CA VAL A 84 -3.28 2.07 16.48
C VAL A 84 -2.51 1.01 15.69
N ARG A 85 -1.24 1.30 15.45
CA ARG A 85 -0.30 0.33 14.90
C ARG A 85 -0.13 -0.87 15.84
N LYS A 86 -0.25 -2.07 15.29
CA LYS A 86 -0.13 -3.34 16.03
C LYS A 86 1.25 -3.99 15.90
N THR A 87 1.93 -3.74 14.79
CA THR A 87 3.30 -4.20 14.53
C THR A 87 4.25 -3.02 14.49
N PRO A 88 5.47 -3.10 15.03
CA PRO A 88 6.41 -2.00 14.98
C PRO A 88 6.80 -1.67 13.52
N PRO A 89 7.22 -0.42 13.22
CA PRO A 89 7.86 -0.13 11.94
C PRO A 89 9.11 -1.01 11.77
N ALA A 90 9.26 -1.63 10.61
CA ALA A 90 10.42 -2.48 10.32
C ALA A 90 11.68 -1.66 10.01
N LEU A 91 11.50 -0.38 9.69
CA LEU A 91 12.54 0.58 9.38
C LEU A 91 12.13 1.97 9.89
N SER A 92 13.09 2.77 10.32
CA SER A 92 12.88 4.18 10.63
C SER A 92 13.46 5.08 9.53
N VAL A 93 12.99 6.34 9.47
CA VAL A 93 13.56 7.34 8.53
C VAL A 93 15.05 7.55 8.78
N GLU A 94 15.48 7.48 10.04
CA GLU A 94 16.87 7.71 10.45
C GLU A 94 17.82 6.60 9.99
N GLN A 95 17.30 5.38 9.78
CA GLN A 95 18.09 4.24 9.28
C GLN A 95 18.30 4.29 7.76
N LEU A 96 17.51 5.08 7.02
CA LEU A 96 17.70 5.25 5.59
C LEU A 96 19.01 6.03 5.32
N THR A 97 19.89 5.46 4.52
CA THR A 97 21.13 6.11 4.08
C THR A 97 20.94 6.88 2.77
N GLN A 98 19.98 6.45 1.96
CA GLN A 98 19.62 7.05 0.67
C GLN A 98 18.10 7.00 0.52
N LEU A 99 17.53 8.05 -0.04
CA LEU A 99 16.15 8.10 -0.49
C LEU A 99 16.03 9.09 -1.64
N ASP A 100 15.74 8.60 -2.83
CA ASP A 100 15.71 9.40 -4.06
C ASP A 100 14.29 9.92 -4.33
N ALA A 101 13.25 9.11 -4.04
CA ALA A 101 11.87 9.51 -4.23
C ALA A 101 10.91 8.92 -3.19
N VAL A 102 9.78 9.60 -3.04
CA VAL A 102 8.60 9.11 -2.32
C VAL A 102 7.41 9.14 -3.29
N VAL A 103 6.64 8.08 -3.27
CA VAL A 103 5.45 7.92 -4.12
C VAL A 103 4.23 7.73 -3.23
N ILE A 104 3.17 8.50 -3.48
CA ILE A 104 1.94 8.47 -2.70
C ILE A 104 0.78 8.00 -3.56
N SER A 105 0.01 7.02 -3.06
CA SER A 105 -1.17 6.52 -3.76
C SER A 105 -2.40 7.40 -3.56
N HIS A 106 -2.66 7.84 -2.35
CA HIS A 106 -3.77 8.72 -1.96
C HIS A 106 -3.57 9.31 -0.57
N ASN A 107 -4.54 10.10 -0.10
CA ASN A 107 -4.36 10.94 1.08
C ASN A 107 -4.94 10.39 2.39
N HIS A 108 -5.43 9.15 2.47
CA HIS A 108 -5.87 8.56 3.73
C HIS A 108 -4.74 8.51 4.77
N TYR A 109 -5.07 8.54 6.05
CA TYR A 109 -4.08 8.63 7.13
C TYR A 109 -3.19 7.41 7.28
N ASP A 110 -3.62 6.26 6.78
CA ASP A 110 -2.85 5.02 6.73
C ASP A 110 -1.94 4.91 5.48
N HIS A 111 -1.95 5.93 4.60
CA HIS A 111 -1.08 6.06 3.42
C HIS A 111 -0.29 7.35 3.37
N LEU A 112 -0.79 8.42 3.96
CA LEU A 112 -0.14 9.72 4.02
C LEU A 112 -0.02 10.19 5.47
N ASP A 113 1.14 9.98 6.06
CA ASP A 113 1.48 10.30 7.45
C ASP A 113 2.29 11.60 7.51
N ASP A 114 1.68 12.65 8.05
CA ASP A 114 2.30 13.98 8.15
C ASP A 114 3.63 13.97 8.90
N ALA A 115 3.69 13.27 10.03
CA ALA A 115 4.90 13.22 10.85
C ALA A 115 6.04 12.50 10.11
N THR A 116 5.74 11.40 9.43
CA THR A 116 6.73 10.66 8.63
C THR A 116 7.23 11.51 7.46
N ILE A 117 6.33 12.17 6.73
CA ILE A 117 6.70 13.05 5.60
C ILE A 117 7.60 14.21 6.07
N ARG A 118 7.27 14.87 7.19
CA ARG A 118 8.12 15.95 7.72
C ARG A 118 9.51 15.46 8.09
N ARG A 119 9.65 14.27 8.67
CA ARG A 119 10.95 13.67 8.99
C ARG A 119 11.74 13.35 7.73
N ILE A 120 11.08 12.81 6.69
CA ILE A 120 11.68 12.55 5.38
C ILE A 120 12.19 13.85 4.76
N LEU A 121 11.36 14.88 4.67
CA LEU A 121 11.74 16.17 4.07
C LEU A 121 12.87 16.87 4.83
N LYS A 122 12.93 16.71 6.16
CA LYS A 122 14.04 17.22 6.97
C LYS A 122 15.35 16.50 6.69
N ARG A 123 15.32 15.18 6.53
CA ARG A 123 16.52 14.36 6.31
C ARG A 123 16.97 14.34 4.86
N PHE A 124 16.02 14.35 3.92
CA PHE A 124 16.24 14.31 2.48
C PHE A 124 15.53 15.49 1.80
N PRO A 125 16.05 16.73 1.95
CA PRO A 125 15.36 17.94 1.49
C PRO A 125 15.16 17.99 -0.01
N ASP A 126 15.95 17.25 -0.78
CA ASP A 126 15.90 17.21 -2.24
C ASP A 126 15.20 15.95 -2.78
N VAL A 127 14.54 15.19 -1.91
CA VAL A 127 13.76 14.01 -2.32
C VAL A 127 12.66 14.40 -3.31
N MET A 128 12.52 13.61 -4.39
CA MET A 128 11.44 13.77 -5.37
C MET A 128 10.14 13.18 -4.84
N LEU A 129 9.04 13.90 -4.98
CA LEU A 129 7.71 13.43 -4.62
C LEU A 129 6.86 13.22 -5.86
N PHE A 130 6.33 12.01 -6.02
CA PHE A 130 5.35 11.67 -7.05
C PHE A 130 4.00 11.46 -6.36
N VAL A 131 3.03 12.29 -6.70
CA VAL A 131 1.75 12.36 -6.01
C VAL A 131 0.59 12.41 -7.00
N PRO A 132 -0.60 11.92 -6.62
CA PRO A 132 -1.78 12.07 -7.47
C PRO A 132 -2.28 13.51 -7.50
N LEU A 133 -3.05 13.81 -8.53
CA LEU A 133 -3.66 15.12 -8.78
C LEU A 133 -4.36 15.66 -7.53
N GLY A 134 -4.09 16.93 -7.20
CA GLY A 134 -4.68 17.63 -6.05
C GLY A 134 -3.88 17.52 -4.74
N LEU A 135 -2.74 16.82 -4.69
CA LEU A 135 -1.94 16.70 -3.47
C LEU A 135 -0.69 17.58 -3.42
N ALA A 136 -0.24 18.16 -4.51
CA ALA A 136 1.02 18.92 -4.56
C ALA A 136 1.08 20.03 -3.50
N ASP A 137 0.00 20.80 -3.32
CA ASP A 137 -0.03 21.92 -2.37
C ASP A 137 0.08 21.46 -0.91
N TRP A 138 -0.42 20.27 -0.60
CA TRP A 138 -0.25 19.69 0.73
C TRP A 138 1.23 19.49 1.08
N PHE A 139 2.03 19.02 0.12
CA PHE A 139 3.47 18.82 0.26
C PHE A 139 4.26 20.13 0.23
N ARG A 140 3.90 21.07 -0.66
CA ARG A 140 4.55 22.40 -0.71
C ARG A 140 4.47 23.13 0.64
N ARG A 141 3.30 23.08 1.30
CA ARG A 141 3.13 23.67 2.64
C ARG A 141 3.99 23.01 3.72
N ARG A 142 4.61 21.86 3.44
CA ARG A 142 5.53 21.14 4.34
C ARG A 142 6.99 21.28 3.95
N GLY A 143 7.27 22.12 2.97
CA GLY A 143 8.63 22.44 2.54
C GLY A 143 9.18 21.50 1.47
N ALA A 144 8.33 20.69 0.82
CA ALA A 144 8.76 19.87 -0.31
C ALA A 144 9.22 20.75 -1.49
N ARG A 145 10.38 20.46 -2.04
CA ARG A 145 11.01 21.25 -3.11
C ARG A 145 10.74 20.70 -4.49
N HIS A 146 10.68 19.37 -4.62
CA HIS A 146 10.55 18.67 -5.88
C HIS A 146 9.30 17.80 -5.86
N ILE A 147 8.27 18.20 -6.62
CA ILE A 147 6.98 17.54 -6.65
C ILE A 147 6.53 17.39 -8.09
N VAL A 148 6.18 16.17 -8.46
CA VAL A 148 5.50 15.84 -9.71
C VAL A 148 4.10 15.32 -9.36
N GLN A 149 3.08 15.97 -9.90
CA GLN A 149 1.69 15.62 -9.71
C GLN A 149 1.13 15.07 -11.02
N LEU A 150 0.53 13.87 -10.97
CA LEU A 150 -0.01 13.19 -12.15
C LEU A 150 -1.46 12.80 -11.98
N ASP A 151 -2.20 12.85 -13.09
CA ASP A 151 -3.52 12.25 -13.26
C ASP A 151 -3.37 10.80 -13.77
N TRP A 152 -4.43 10.01 -13.74
CA TRP A 152 -4.45 8.67 -14.32
C TRP A 152 -3.95 8.67 -15.76
N TRP A 153 -3.09 7.69 -16.07
CA TRP A 153 -2.44 7.50 -17.37
C TRP A 153 -1.40 8.55 -17.75
N GLN A 154 -1.18 9.55 -16.91
CA GLN A 154 -0.03 10.43 -17.08
C GLN A 154 1.24 9.75 -16.54
N SER A 155 2.34 9.97 -17.21
CA SER A 155 3.63 9.41 -16.88
C SER A 155 4.73 10.45 -16.93
N ILE A 156 5.81 10.15 -16.24
CA ILE A 156 7.06 10.91 -16.28
C ILE A 156 8.25 9.96 -16.23
N THR A 157 9.27 10.24 -17.01
CA THR A 157 10.55 9.55 -16.91
C THR A 157 11.47 10.34 -15.98
N TRP A 158 11.92 9.68 -14.93
CA TRP A 158 12.80 10.23 -13.92
C TRP A 158 13.89 9.23 -13.58
N GLN A 159 15.18 9.65 -13.64
CA GLN A 159 16.32 8.79 -13.31
C GLN A 159 16.34 7.43 -14.06
N GLY A 160 15.86 7.41 -15.30
CA GLY A 160 15.77 6.20 -16.10
C GLY A 160 14.56 5.30 -15.82
N ILE A 161 13.72 5.66 -14.85
CA ILE A 161 12.47 4.96 -14.54
C ILE A 161 11.29 5.78 -15.05
N THR A 162 10.35 5.16 -15.75
CA THR A 162 9.08 5.78 -16.09
C THR A 162 8.04 5.43 -15.03
N LEU A 163 7.49 6.47 -14.36
CA LEU A 163 6.42 6.33 -13.40
C LEU A 163 5.11 6.73 -14.06
N THR A 164 4.12 5.85 -14.01
CA THR A 164 2.77 6.10 -14.54
C THR A 164 1.76 5.97 -13.40
N ALA A 165 0.95 7.01 -13.20
CA ALA A 165 -0.22 6.92 -12.34
C ALA A 165 -1.31 6.12 -13.05
N VAL A 166 -1.84 5.08 -12.39
CA VAL A 166 -2.83 4.18 -12.99
C VAL A 166 -4.12 4.17 -12.17
N PRO A 167 -5.27 3.89 -12.79
CA PRO A 167 -6.56 3.85 -12.10
C PRO A 167 -6.60 2.89 -10.93
N ALA A 168 -7.40 3.25 -9.93
CA ALA A 168 -7.79 2.41 -8.80
C ALA A 168 -9.24 2.71 -8.42
N GLN A 169 -9.93 1.74 -7.85
CA GLN A 169 -11.28 1.94 -7.34
C GLN A 169 -11.23 2.22 -5.84
N HIS A 170 -11.09 3.49 -5.52
CA HIS A 170 -10.96 3.94 -4.14
C HIS A 170 -11.60 5.32 -3.95
N TRP A 171 -11.12 6.09 -3.00
CA TRP A 171 -11.57 7.46 -2.70
C TRP A 171 -10.49 8.20 -1.89
N SER A 172 -10.72 9.49 -1.64
CA SER A 172 -9.79 10.31 -0.86
C SER A 172 -10.53 11.19 0.13
N MET A 173 -9.97 11.37 1.32
CA MET A 173 -10.43 12.31 2.34
C MET A 173 -9.42 12.43 3.49
N ARG A 174 -9.18 13.64 3.96
CA ARG A 174 -8.45 13.92 5.22
C ARG A 174 -9.25 14.81 6.17
N THR A 175 -10.21 15.55 5.65
CA THR A 175 -11.10 16.41 6.44
C THR A 175 -12.54 16.18 5.98
N PRO A 176 -13.56 16.50 6.80
CA PRO A 176 -14.94 16.34 6.40
C PRO A 176 -15.33 17.12 5.13
N TRP A 177 -14.54 18.11 4.76
CA TRP A 177 -14.81 19.02 3.65
C TRP A 177 -14.09 18.67 2.34
N ASN A 178 -13.13 17.73 2.35
CA ASN A 178 -12.27 17.49 1.20
C ASN A 178 -12.41 16.11 0.58
N ARG A 179 -13.56 15.45 0.76
CA ARG A 179 -13.82 14.15 0.13
C ARG A 179 -13.67 14.26 -1.39
N ASN A 180 -12.85 13.38 -1.96
CA ASN A 180 -12.56 13.27 -3.40
C ASN A 180 -12.06 14.58 -4.05
N ARG A 181 -11.43 15.47 -3.28
CA ARG A 181 -10.78 16.68 -3.81
C ARG A 181 -9.34 16.46 -4.24
N SER A 182 -8.77 15.33 -3.94
CA SER A 182 -7.55 14.82 -4.55
C SER A 182 -7.81 13.46 -5.17
N LEU A 183 -7.03 13.12 -6.17
CA LEU A 183 -7.10 11.84 -6.83
C LEU A 183 -6.51 10.74 -5.93
N TRP A 184 -6.79 9.50 -6.27
CA TRP A 184 -6.18 8.26 -5.79
C TRP A 184 -5.71 7.45 -7.00
N CYS A 185 -4.63 6.70 -6.86
CA CYS A 185 -4.05 5.93 -7.97
C CYS A 185 -3.18 4.78 -7.46
N GLY A 186 -2.98 3.79 -8.31
CA GLY A 186 -1.81 2.93 -8.26
C GLY A 186 -0.65 3.56 -9.05
N TRP A 187 0.52 2.95 -8.95
CA TRP A 187 1.71 3.40 -9.66
C TRP A 187 2.39 2.24 -10.37
N VAL A 188 2.71 2.42 -11.64
CA VAL A 188 3.57 1.49 -12.38
C VAL A 188 4.94 2.12 -12.54
N PHE A 189 5.97 1.39 -12.09
CA PHE A 189 7.38 1.73 -12.24
C PHE A 189 7.94 0.89 -13.37
N GLU A 190 8.34 1.51 -14.44
CA GLU A 190 8.99 0.84 -15.58
C GLU A 190 10.47 1.21 -15.60
N GLY A 191 11.29 0.27 -15.14
CA GLY A 191 12.74 0.34 -15.21
C GLY A 191 13.27 -0.33 -16.47
N ARG A 192 14.61 -0.47 -16.54
CA ARG A 192 15.28 -1.10 -17.72
C ARG A 192 14.96 -2.58 -17.88
N LYS A 193 14.72 -3.31 -16.78
CA LYS A 193 14.52 -4.76 -16.80
C LYS A 193 13.14 -5.17 -16.33
N HIS A 194 12.56 -4.45 -15.36
CA HIS A 194 11.34 -4.86 -14.68
C HIS A 194 10.28 -3.77 -14.72
N ARG A 195 9.03 -4.21 -14.76
CA ARG A 195 7.84 -3.37 -14.58
C ARG A 195 7.13 -3.80 -13.32
N PHE A 196 7.13 -2.91 -12.32
CA PHE A 196 6.54 -3.13 -11.02
C PHE A 196 5.26 -2.31 -10.84
N TRP A 197 4.18 -2.95 -10.42
CA TRP A 197 2.92 -2.29 -10.10
C TRP A 197 2.68 -2.27 -8.59
N PHE A 198 2.66 -1.08 -8.02
CA PHE A 198 2.16 -0.78 -6.69
C PHE A 198 0.69 -0.38 -6.82
N SER A 199 -0.23 -1.22 -6.36
CA SER A 199 -1.68 -0.99 -6.57
C SER A 199 -2.22 0.20 -5.78
N GLY A 200 -1.59 0.57 -4.67
CA GLY A 200 -2.26 1.36 -3.63
C GLY A 200 -3.48 0.63 -3.10
N ASP A 201 -4.51 1.36 -2.69
CA ASP A 201 -5.79 0.81 -2.30
C ASP A 201 -6.74 0.75 -3.49
N THR A 202 -7.37 -0.38 -3.68
CA THR A 202 -8.38 -0.57 -4.71
C THR A 202 -9.33 -1.71 -4.38
N GLY A 203 -10.62 -1.54 -4.69
CA GLY A 203 -11.52 -2.65 -4.92
C GLY A 203 -11.15 -3.37 -6.21
N TYR A 204 -11.72 -4.55 -6.42
CA TYR A 204 -11.59 -5.25 -7.70
C TYR A 204 -12.50 -4.61 -8.76
N LEU A 205 -11.93 -4.33 -9.93
CA LEU A 205 -12.67 -3.92 -11.12
C LEU A 205 -11.95 -4.42 -12.38
N PRO A 206 -12.70 -4.78 -13.44
CA PRO A 206 -12.11 -5.29 -14.69
C PRO A 206 -11.14 -4.31 -15.35
N GLU A 207 -11.33 -3.00 -15.14
CA GLU A 207 -10.48 -1.94 -15.68
C GLU A 207 -9.03 -2.02 -15.22
N LEU A 208 -8.73 -2.71 -14.11
CA LEU A 208 -7.36 -2.97 -13.67
C LEU A 208 -6.58 -3.79 -14.72
N LEU A 209 -7.26 -4.58 -15.53
CA LEU A 209 -6.63 -5.36 -16.61
C LEU A 209 -6.19 -4.48 -17.79
N THR A 210 -6.70 -3.25 -17.90
CA THR A 210 -6.22 -2.29 -18.89
C THR A 210 -4.79 -1.81 -18.60
N ILE A 211 -4.28 -2.00 -17.38
CA ILE A 211 -2.92 -1.63 -16.99
C ILE A 211 -1.88 -2.39 -17.83
N PRO A 212 -1.85 -3.75 -17.80
CA PRO A 212 -0.92 -4.48 -18.65
C PRO A 212 -1.23 -4.34 -20.15
N GLU A 213 -2.49 -4.13 -20.55
CA GLU A 213 -2.86 -3.89 -21.95
C GLU A 213 -2.21 -2.61 -22.48
N ARG A 214 -2.17 -1.54 -21.71
CA ARG A 214 -1.61 -0.23 -22.09
C ARG A 214 -0.11 -0.12 -21.86
N LEU A 215 0.38 -0.64 -20.76
CA LEU A 215 1.77 -0.44 -20.32
C LEU A 215 2.67 -1.65 -20.59
N GLY A 216 2.07 -2.79 -20.99
CA GLY A 216 2.77 -4.04 -21.19
C GLY A 216 2.81 -4.91 -19.93
N LYS A 217 3.35 -6.11 -20.08
CA LYS A 217 3.40 -7.14 -19.03
C LYS A 217 3.94 -6.58 -17.72
N ILE A 218 3.24 -6.86 -16.62
CA ILE A 218 3.70 -6.60 -15.25
C ILE A 218 4.59 -7.75 -14.81
N ASP A 219 5.80 -7.45 -14.35
CA ASP A 219 6.76 -8.46 -13.87
C ASP A 219 6.59 -8.72 -12.38
N ALA A 220 6.31 -7.67 -11.61
CA ALA A 220 6.04 -7.77 -10.17
C ALA A 220 4.88 -6.86 -9.74
N ALA A 221 4.09 -7.29 -8.75
CA ALA A 221 2.94 -6.52 -8.26
C ALA A 221 2.78 -6.63 -6.74
N ALA A 222 2.47 -5.49 -6.10
CA ALA A 222 2.00 -5.42 -4.73
C ALA A 222 0.49 -5.25 -4.73
N LEU A 223 -0.25 -6.24 -4.20
CA LEU A 223 -1.72 -6.31 -4.26
C LEU A 223 -2.33 -6.23 -2.86
N PRO A 224 -3.36 -5.40 -2.63
CA PRO A 224 -3.96 -5.25 -1.31
C PRO A 224 -4.85 -6.45 -0.99
N ILE A 225 -4.83 -6.89 0.27
CA ILE A 225 -5.65 -8.02 0.74
C ILE A 225 -6.40 -7.74 2.04
N GLY A 226 -6.27 -6.55 2.63
CA GLY A 226 -6.86 -6.21 3.93
C GLY A 226 -7.91 -5.10 3.85
N ALA A 227 -8.59 -4.89 4.97
CA ALA A 227 -9.71 -3.96 5.14
C ALA A 227 -10.93 -4.33 4.27
N TYR A 228 -11.25 -5.61 4.14
CA TYR A 228 -12.31 -6.10 3.27
C TYR A 228 -13.61 -6.48 3.99
N ALA A 229 -13.61 -6.64 5.31
CA ALA A 229 -14.80 -7.04 6.05
C ALA A 229 -15.48 -5.84 6.78
N PRO A 230 -16.83 -5.76 6.80
CA PRO A 230 -17.74 -6.65 6.12
C PRO A 230 -17.80 -6.36 4.60
N GLU A 231 -17.85 -7.40 3.80
CA GLU A 231 -17.75 -7.30 2.34
C GLU A 231 -18.81 -6.37 1.74
N TRP A 232 -20.08 -6.47 2.20
CA TRP A 232 -21.17 -5.61 1.70
C TRP A 232 -20.88 -4.10 1.79
N PHE A 233 -19.96 -3.71 2.70
CA PHE A 233 -19.59 -2.31 2.91
C PHE A 233 -18.22 -1.98 2.31
N MET A 234 -17.25 -2.90 2.39
CA MET A 234 -15.85 -2.65 2.06
C MET A 234 -15.48 -2.99 0.61
N ALA A 235 -16.15 -3.96 -0.04
CA ALA A 235 -15.76 -4.50 -1.34
C ALA A 235 -15.63 -3.47 -2.47
N VAL A 236 -16.37 -2.35 -2.39
CA VAL A 236 -16.26 -1.27 -3.39
C VAL A 236 -14.87 -0.63 -3.39
N HIS A 237 -14.19 -0.61 -2.24
CA HIS A 237 -12.94 0.15 -2.06
C HIS A 237 -11.73 -0.71 -1.70
N HIS A 238 -11.95 -1.97 -1.33
CA HIS A 238 -10.90 -2.89 -0.88
C HIS A 238 -11.13 -4.29 -1.44
N MET A 239 -10.09 -4.89 -1.99
CA MET A 239 -10.10 -6.29 -2.40
C MET A 239 -10.00 -7.21 -1.19
N ASP A 240 -10.79 -8.29 -1.21
CA ASP A 240 -10.55 -9.45 -0.37
C ASP A 240 -9.42 -10.32 -0.97
N PRO A 241 -8.84 -11.26 -0.18
CA PRO A 241 -7.77 -12.11 -0.66
C PRO A 241 -8.12 -12.97 -1.88
N GLN A 242 -9.37 -13.42 -2.01
CA GLN A 242 -9.83 -14.20 -3.16
C GLN A 242 -9.81 -13.36 -4.45
N SER A 243 -10.31 -12.13 -4.38
CA SER A 243 -10.29 -11.18 -5.49
C SER A 243 -8.85 -10.82 -5.89
N ALA A 244 -7.94 -10.69 -4.92
CA ALA A 244 -6.53 -10.43 -5.21
C ALA A 244 -5.87 -11.62 -5.96
N VAL A 245 -6.18 -12.85 -5.58
CA VAL A 245 -5.71 -14.06 -6.30
C VAL A 245 -6.31 -14.14 -7.70
N ALA A 246 -7.61 -13.84 -7.86
CA ALA A 246 -8.25 -13.80 -9.17
C ALA A 246 -7.60 -12.75 -10.11
N LEU A 247 -7.35 -11.55 -9.58
CA LEU A 247 -6.64 -10.51 -10.33
C LEU A 247 -5.22 -10.96 -10.72
N TRP A 248 -4.47 -11.54 -9.79
CA TRP A 248 -3.13 -12.06 -10.06
C TRP A 248 -3.13 -13.12 -11.17
N GLN A 249 -4.11 -14.04 -11.18
CA GLN A 249 -4.27 -15.01 -12.26
C GLN A 249 -4.54 -14.34 -13.61
N GLN A 250 -5.43 -13.36 -13.64
CA GLN A 250 -5.78 -12.61 -14.84
C GLN A 250 -4.62 -11.76 -15.38
N LEU A 251 -3.71 -11.33 -14.51
CA LEU A 251 -2.47 -10.65 -14.88
C LEU A 251 -1.40 -11.60 -15.47
N GLY A 252 -1.68 -12.90 -15.56
CA GLY A 252 -0.72 -13.90 -16.04
C GLY A 252 0.25 -14.38 -14.96
N GLN A 253 -0.15 -14.29 -13.69
CA GLN A 253 0.62 -14.76 -12.53
C GLN A 253 2.02 -14.14 -12.42
N PRO A 254 2.15 -12.80 -12.41
CA PRO A 254 3.44 -12.15 -12.16
C PRO A 254 3.98 -12.50 -10.78
N LEU A 255 5.22 -12.18 -10.50
CA LEU A 255 5.71 -12.14 -9.13
C LEU A 255 4.82 -11.18 -8.34
N ALA A 256 4.20 -11.63 -7.25
CA ALA A 256 3.30 -10.79 -6.46
C ALA A 256 3.51 -11.01 -4.96
N PHE A 257 3.13 -10.02 -4.18
CA PHE A 257 3.09 -10.12 -2.72
C PHE A 257 1.94 -9.29 -2.16
N PRO A 258 1.37 -9.69 -1.01
CA PRO A 258 0.23 -9.01 -0.42
C PRO A 258 0.67 -7.80 0.39
N ILE A 259 -0.09 -6.72 0.29
CA ILE A 259 0.03 -5.49 1.09
C ILE A 259 -1.29 -5.17 1.79
N HIS A 260 -1.32 -4.07 2.55
CA HIS A 260 -2.49 -3.53 3.24
C HIS A 260 -3.04 -4.47 4.32
N TRP A 261 -2.19 -5.16 5.03
CA TRP A 261 -2.53 -6.05 6.15
C TRP A 261 -1.43 -6.04 7.22
N GLY A 262 -1.71 -6.62 8.37
CA GLY A 262 -0.72 -6.90 9.40
C GLY A 262 -0.23 -5.72 10.24
N VAL A 263 -0.75 -4.50 10.03
CA VAL A 263 -0.28 -3.29 10.73
C VAL A 263 -1.40 -2.58 11.49
N PHE A 264 -2.50 -2.25 10.82
CA PHE A 264 -3.65 -1.55 11.38
C PHE A 264 -4.90 -2.40 11.27
N GLU A 265 -5.73 -2.38 12.30
CA GLU A 265 -7.07 -2.99 12.28
C GLU A 265 -8.09 -1.94 11.81
N LEU A 266 -8.30 -1.87 10.51
CA LEU A 266 -9.14 -0.86 9.85
C LEU A 266 -10.58 -1.32 9.62
N ALA A 267 -10.81 -2.63 9.59
CA ALA A 267 -12.08 -3.25 9.25
C ALA A 267 -12.44 -4.36 10.27
N ASP A 268 -13.37 -5.24 9.93
CA ASP A 268 -13.91 -6.21 10.89
C ASP A 268 -13.07 -7.47 11.03
N GLU A 269 -12.25 -7.80 10.02
CA GLU A 269 -11.33 -8.93 10.07
C GLU A 269 -10.21 -8.72 11.09
N SER A 270 -9.75 -9.80 11.72
CA SER A 270 -8.57 -9.79 12.59
C SER A 270 -7.29 -9.56 11.78
N LEU A 271 -6.21 -9.19 12.48
CA LEU A 271 -4.94 -8.83 11.85
C LEU A 271 -4.31 -9.95 11.02
N ASP A 272 -4.56 -11.22 11.38
CA ASP A 272 -4.03 -12.43 10.75
C ASP A 272 -5.01 -13.07 9.74
N GLU A 273 -6.29 -12.70 9.76
CA GLU A 273 -7.28 -13.28 8.87
C GLU A 273 -6.95 -13.08 7.38
N PRO A 274 -6.49 -11.89 6.90
CA PRO A 274 -6.19 -11.69 5.49
C PRO A 274 -5.15 -12.67 4.95
N VAL A 275 -4.09 -12.96 5.69
CA VAL A 275 -3.03 -13.87 5.24
C VAL A 275 -3.49 -15.33 5.28
N HIS A 276 -4.33 -15.72 6.22
CA HIS A 276 -4.93 -17.05 6.25
C HIS A 276 -5.89 -17.26 5.07
N ALA A 277 -6.75 -16.29 4.80
CA ALA A 277 -7.66 -16.33 3.65
C ALA A 277 -6.90 -16.33 2.32
N LEU A 278 -5.81 -15.56 2.20
CA LEU A 278 -4.93 -15.60 1.02
C LEU A 278 -4.31 -16.99 0.83
N THR A 279 -3.80 -17.60 1.90
CA THR A 279 -3.22 -18.94 1.84
C THR A 279 -4.25 -19.96 1.34
N GLN A 280 -5.48 -19.89 1.85
CA GLN A 280 -6.56 -20.75 1.38
C GLN A 280 -6.91 -20.51 -0.09
N ALA A 281 -6.99 -19.24 -0.51
CA ALA A 281 -7.29 -18.91 -1.91
C ALA A 281 -6.18 -19.42 -2.86
N LEU A 282 -4.92 -19.30 -2.46
CA LEU A 282 -3.78 -19.79 -3.25
C LEU A 282 -3.75 -21.32 -3.32
N ASN A 283 -4.15 -22.04 -2.28
CA ASN A 283 -4.24 -23.51 -2.27
C ASN A 283 -5.33 -24.03 -3.24
N ASN A 284 -6.33 -23.23 -3.56
CA ASN A 284 -7.40 -23.57 -4.47
C ASN A 284 -7.06 -23.32 -5.95
N VAL A 285 -5.92 -22.72 -6.24
CA VAL A 285 -5.46 -22.49 -7.62
C VAL A 285 -4.20 -23.31 -7.87
N ALA A 286 -4.08 -23.91 -9.08
CA ALA A 286 -2.87 -24.60 -9.46
C ALA A 286 -1.75 -23.59 -9.66
N PRO A 287 -0.70 -23.57 -8.84
CA PRO A 287 0.36 -22.58 -8.99
C PRO A 287 1.18 -22.90 -10.23
N VAL A 288 1.25 -21.97 -11.15
CA VAL A 288 2.35 -21.90 -12.10
C VAL A 288 3.47 -21.16 -11.37
N ASN A 289 4.40 -21.87 -10.74
CA ASN A 289 5.59 -21.32 -10.09
C ASN A 289 5.37 -20.42 -8.87
N ASN A 290 4.92 -20.83 -7.74
CA ASN A 290 4.98 -20.12 -6.44
C ASN A 290 5.31 -18.59 -6.52
N SER A 291 4.67 -17.88 -7.46
CA SER A 291 4.98 -16.49 -7.78
C SER A 291 4.16 -15.48 -6.96
N PHE A 292 3.18 -15.94 -6.17
CA PHE A 292 2.53 -15.12 -5.15
C PHE A 292 3.19 -15.40 -3.80
N ARG A 293 4.05 -14.49 -3.36
CA ARG A 293 4.92 -14.65 -2.19
C ARG A 293 4.34 -13.92 -0.98
N ILE A 294 4.08 -14.65 0.10
CA ILE A 294 3.67 -14.03 1.37
C ILE A 294 4.94 -13.65 2.13
N LEU A 295 5.18 -12.35 2.27
CA LEU A 295 6.35 -11.80 2.93
C LEU A 295 6.06 -11.52 4.41
N LYS A 296 7.11 -11.57 5.23
CA LYS A 296 7.10 -10.90 6.53
C LYS A 296 7.28 -9.41 6.36
N ILE A 297 6.71 -8.63 7.28
CA ILE A 297 7.05 -7.21 7.41
C ILE A 297 8.56 -7.11 7.65
N GLY A 298 9.26 -6.32 6.84
CA GLY A 298 10.73 -6.18 6.86
C GLY A 298 11.48 -7.14 5.93
N GLU A 299 10.80 -8.06 5.26
CA GLU A 299 11.41 -9.00 4.32
C GLU A 299 11.66 -8.37 2.95
N TYR A 300 12.73 -8.80 2.28
CA TYR A 300 13.11 -8.40 0.92
C TYR A 300 12.65 -9.42 -0.11
N LEU A 301 12.17 -8.95 -1.25
CA LEU A 301 11.84 -9.74 -2.44
C LEU A 301 12.59 -9.18 -3.65
N SER A 302 13.40 -10.01 -4.29
CA SER A 302 14.06 -9.68 -5.56
C SER A 302 13.12 -9.89 -6.74
N PHE A 303 13.17 -9.01 -7.72
CA PHE A 303 12.43 -9.12 -8.98
C PHE A 303 13.16 -9.99 -10.01
#